data_fac679a61c28f67367735ef2ccd2ddc2
#
_entry.id   fac679a61c28f67367735ef2ccd2ddc2
#
_cell.length_a   1.000
_cell.length_b   1.000
_cell.length_c   1.000
_cell.angle_alpha   90.00
_cell.angle_beta   90.00
_cell.angle_gamma   90.00
#
_symmetry.space_group_name_H-M   'P 1'
#
loop_
_entity.id
_entity.type
_entity.pdbx_description
1 polymer ?
#
loop_
_entity_poly.entity_id
_entity_poly.type
_entity_poly.pdbx_seq_one_letter_code
_entity_poly.pdbx_strand_id
1 'polypeptide(L)'
;MNVLILAGGKGTRFREETVIKPKPMIEINGVPMLLHIINHYNHYGHKKFTVLGGFKIDYIHDYFSNTFSQIETNTYKYKDSEVTILDTGLDTMTGGRIKKAIEAIDDEE
;
A
#
# COMPACT_ATOMS: atom_id res chain seq x y z
N MET A 1 4.19 -14.26 7.22
CA MET A 1 5.14 -13.21 6.84
C MET A 1 4.42 -12.03 6.22
N ASN A 2 4.85 -10.84 6.55
CA ASN A 2 4.24 -9.60 6.07
C ASN A 2 5.08 -8.99 4.95
N VAL A 3 4.47 -8.72 3.81
CA VAL A 3 5.16 -8.08 2.69
C VAL A 3 4.98 -6.58 2.82
N LEU A 4 6.08 -5.83 2.91
CA LEU A 4 6.02 -4.38 3.03
C LEU A 4 6.15 -3.76 1.65
N ILE A 5 5.20 -2.89 1.29
CA ILE A 5 5.19 -2.22 0.00
C ILE A 5 5.35 -0.73 0.20
N LEU A 6 6.44 -0.16 -0.32
CA LEU A 6 6.72 1.26 -0.19
C LEU A 6 5.86 2.03 -1.19
N ALA A 7 4.97 2.86 -0.68
CA ALA A 7 4.02 3.59 -1.50
C ALA A 7 3.92 5.07 -1.11
N GLY A 8 4.88 5.58 -0.35
CA GLY A 8 4.80 6.92 0.19
C GLY A 8 5.55 7.99 -0.58
N GLY A 9 6.31 7.63 -1.60
CA GLY A 9 7.09 8.59 -2.37
C GLY A 9 6.22 9.45 -3.27
N LYS A 10 6.74 10.61 -3.65
CA LYS A 10 5.99 11.55 -4.48
C LYS A 10 5.93 11.18 -5.96
N GLY A 11 6.73 10.22 -6.40
CA GLY A 11 6.65 9.68 -7.75
C GLY A 11 6.95 10.67 -8.85
N THR A 12 8.06 11.37 -8.75
CA THR A 12 8.38 12.45 -9.69
C THR A 12 8.51 12.01 -11.15
N ARG A 13 8.73 10.73 -11.39
CA ARG A 13 8.86 10.22 -12.77
C ARG A 13 7.56 10.28 -13.55
N PHE A 14 6.43 10.22 -12.87
CA PHE A 14 5.12 10.24 -13.51
C PHE A 14 4.39 11.50 -13.09
N ARG A 15 5.06 12.62 -13.26
CA ARG A 15 4.63 13.90 -12.72
C ARG A 15 3.16 14.25 -12.97
N GLU A 16 2.71 14.11 -14.21
CA GLU A 16 1.35 14.50 -14.55
C GLU A 16 0.31 13.64 -13.86
N GLU A 17 0.54 12.33 -13.80
CA GLU A 17 -0.42 11.43 -13.17
C GLU A 17 -0.33 11.49 -11.66
N THR A 18 0.86 11.67 -11.10
CA THR A 18 1.01 11.70 -9.64
C THR A 18 0.51 12.98 -9.01
N VAL A 19 0.19 14.00 -9.79
CA VAL A 19 -0.50 15.18 -9.28
C VAL A 19 -1.89 14.77 -8.77
N ILE A 20 -2.50 13.78 -9.42
CA ILE A 20 -3.84 13.32 -9.10
C ILE A 20 -3.83 12.14 -8.14
N LYS A 21 -2.91 11.20 -8.33
CA LYS A 21 -2.84 9.99 -7.53
C LYS A 21 -1.41 9.57 -7.26
N PRO A 22 -1.16 8.81 -6.17
CA PRO A 22 0.20 8.36 -5.88
C PRO A 22 0.65 7.33 -6.91
N LYS A 23 1.96 7.23 -7.10
CA LYS A 23 2.54 6.37 -8.12
C LYS A 23 2.01 4.92 -8.10
N PRO A 24 1.90 4.26 -6.93
CA PRO A 24 1.42 2.87 -6.92
C PRO A 24 -0.03 2.71 -7.38
N MET A 25 -0.78 3.80 -7.46
CA MET A 25 -2.16 3.75 -7.91
C MET A 25 -2.32 4.07 -9.40
N ILE A 26 -1.22 4.33 -10.09
CA ILE A 26 -1.25 4.50 -11.55
C ILE A 26 -1.60 3.16 -12.16
N GLU A 27 -2.58 3.15 -13.05
CA GLU A 27 -3.10 1.92 -13.62
C GLU A 27 -2.28 1.40 -14.77
N ILE A 28 -2.09 0.08 -14.77
CA ILE A 28 -1.47 -0.65 -15.88
C ILE A 28 -2.50 -1.66 -16.32
N ASN A 29 -2.97 -1.54 -17.56
CA ASN A 29 -4.05 -2.38 -18.10
C ASN A 29 -5.31 -2.30 -17.24
N GLY A 30 -5.64 -1.10 -16.75
CA GLY A 30 -6.86 -0.86 -16.00
C GLY A 30 -6.81 -1.27 -14.53
N VAL A 31 -5.64 -1.70 -14.04
CA VAL A 31 -5.48 -2.15 -12.66
C VAL A 31 -4.33 -1.38 -12.02
N PRO A 32 -4.52 -0.83 -10.81
CA PRO A 32 -3.44 -0.11 -10.14
C PRO A 32 -2.17 -0.97 -10.00
N MET A 33 -1.03 -0.33 -10.19
CA MET A 33 0.26 -1.00 -10.06
C MET A 33 0.37 -1.75 -8.72
N LEU A 34 -0.16 -1.15 -7.66
CA LEU A 34 -0.14 -1.75 -6.33
C LEU A 34 -0.77 -3.15 -6.32
N LEU A 35 -1.90 -3.31 -7.02
CA LEU A 35 -2.57 -4.61 -7.08
C LEU A 35 -1.78 -5.62 -7.91
N HIS A 36 -1.06 -5.16 -8.93
CA HIS A 36 -0.18 -6.06 -9.67
C HIS A 36 0.92 -6.61 -8.76
N ILE A 37 1.47 -5.76 -7.90
CA ILE A 37 2.50 -6.18 -6.96
C ILE A 37 1.94 -7.17 -5.95
N ILE A 38 0.78 -6.87 -5.38
CA ILE A 38 0.13 -7.75 -4.42
C ILE A 38 -0.19 -9.10 -5.05
N ASN A 39 -0.73 -9.09 -6.27
CA ASN A 39 -1.04 -10.34 -6.98
C ASN A 39 0.20 -11.19 -7.20
N HIS A 40 1.32 -10.55 -7.53
CA HIS A 40 2.56 -11.28 -7.76
C HIS A 40 2.97 -12.06 -6.51
N TYR A 41 2.99 -11.38 -5.36
CA TYR A 41 3.40 -12.04 -4.11
C TYR A 41 2.33 -13.00 -3.59
N ASN A 42 1.07 -12.70 -3.82
CA ASN A 42 -0.01 -13.59 -3.44
C ASN A 42 0.11 -14.92 -4.17
N HIS A 43 0.53 -14.88 -5.42
CA HIS A 43 0.74 -16.08 -6.22
C HIS A 43 1.76 -17.01 -5.57
N TYR A 44 2.74 -16.45 -4.86
CA TYR A 44 3.76 -17.24 -4.17
C TYR A 44 3.42 -17.54 -2.71
N GLY A 45 2.16 -17.36 -2.34
CA GLY A 45 1.69 -17.78 -1.02
C GLY A 45 1.71 -16.73 0.07
N HIS A 46 2.06 -15.49 -0.25
CA HIS A 46 2.04 -14.42 0.75
C HIS A 46 0.61 -13.93 0.94
N LYS A 47 0.19 -13.83 2.19
CA LYS A 47 -1.20 -13.50 2.51
C LYS A 47 -1.36 -12.22 3.33
N LYS A 48 -0.27 -11.62 3.80
CA LYS A 48 -0.33 -10.37 4.56
C LYS A 48 0.54 -9.32 3.90
N PHE A 49 -0.05 -8.16 3.65
CA PHE A 49 0.62 -7.06 2.99
C PHE A 49 0.42 -5.79 3.80
N THR A 50 1.48 -5.00 3.93
CA THR A 50 1.38 -3.68 4.56
C THR A 50 1.89 -2.64 3.57
N VAL A 51 1.00 -1.73 3.19
CA VAL A 51 1.31 -0.65 2.26
C VAL A 51 1.73 0.56 3.06
N LEU A 52 2.96 1.01 2.87
CA LEU A 52 3.52 2.14 3.61
C LEU A 52 3.26 3.41 2.81
N GLY A 53 2.17 4.09 3.15
CA GLY A 53 1.71 5.25 2.41
C GLY A 53 2.12 6.56 3.04
N GLY A 54 2.02 7.63 2.29
CA GLY A 54 2.30 9.00 2.73
C GLY A 54 1.67 9.95 1.75
N PHE A 55 2.37 10.27 0.66
CA PHE A 55 1.85 11.15 -0.38
C PHE A 55 0.53 10.60 -0.92
N LYS A 56 -0.53 11.39 -0.77
CA LYS A 56 -1.88 11.05 -1.24
C LYS A 56 -2.38 9.69 -0.72
N ILE A 57 -2.07 9.40 0.53
CA ILE A 57 -2.50 8.14 1.13
C ILE A 57 -4.02 8.01 1.13
N ASP A 58 -4.76 9.12 1.19
CA ASP A 58 -6.22 9.08 1.15
C ASP A 58 -6.74 8.47 -0.15
N TYR A 59 -6.03 8.66 -1.25
CA TYR A 59 -6.42 8.06 -2.52
C TYR A 59 -6.39 6.54 -2.41
N ILE A 60 -5.36 6.02 -1.75
CA ILE A 60 -5.20 4.57 -1.55
C ILE A 60 -6.32 4.04 -0.66
N HIS A 61 -6.59 4.73 0.46
CA HIS A 61 -7.67 4.35 1.36
C HIS A 61 -9.03 4.35 0.64
N ASP A 62 -9.30 5.39 -0.13
CA ASP A 62 -10.58 5.50 -0.83
C ASP A 62 -10.74 4.37 -1.84
N TYR A 63 -9.69 4.07 -2.57
CA TYR A 63 -9.74 2.99 -3.55
C TYR A 63 -10.08 1.65 -2.88
N PHE A 64 -9.38 1.35 -1.78
CA PHE A 64 -9.59 0.08 -1.08
C PHE A 64 -10.95 0.02 -0.40
N SER A 65 -11.39 1.11 0.23
CA SER A 65 -12.68 1.10 0.91
C SER A 65 -13.84 1.01 -0.08
N ASN A 66 -13.68 1.53 -1.29
CA ASN A 66 -14.72 1.46 -2.31
C ASN A 66 -14.70 0.15 -3.10
N THR A 67 -13.60 -0.57 -3.06
CA THR A 67 -13.41 -1.76 -3.90
C THR A 67 -13.45 -3.06 -3.11
N PHE A 68 -12.95 -3.06 -1.88
CA PHE A 68 -12.80 -4.27 -1.07
C PHE A 68 -13.46 -4.13 0.28
N SER A 69 -13.69 -5.26 0.95
CA SER A 69 -14.29 -5.27 2.28
C SER A 69 -13.25 -4.91 3.33
N GLN A 70 -13.61 -3.99 4.21
CA GLN A 70 -12.78 -3.61 5.33
C GLN A 70 -13.03 -4.59 6.48
N ILE A 71 -11.95 -5.17 7.02
CA ILE A 71 -12.07 -6.14 8.10
C ILE A 71 -11.62 -5.58 9.44
N GLU A 72 -10.71 -4.60 9.42
CA GLU A 72 -10.29 -3.90 10.62
C GLU A 72 -9.93 -2.48 10.22
N THR A 73 -9.59 -1.64 11.19
CA THR A 73 -9.13 -0.28 10.88
C THR A 73 -7.94 -0.37 9.94
N ASN A 74 -8.05 0.30 8.79
CA ASN A 74 -7.00 0.37 7.77
C ASN A 74 -6.61 -0.97 7.14
N THR A 75 -7.40 -2.02 7.37
CA THR A 75 -7.11 -3.35 6.82
C THR A 75 -8.27 -3.83 5.96
N TYR A 76 -7.94 -4.29 4.77
CA TYR A 76 -8.94 -4.70 3.78
C TYR A 76 -8.67 -6.12 3.29
N LYS A 77 -9.75 -6.80 2.94
CA LYS A 77 -9.66 -8.17 2.40
C LYS A 77 -9.51 -8.12 0.90
N TYR A 78 -8.45 -8.74 0.37
CA TYR A 78 -8.23 -8.85 -1.06
C TYR A 78 -8.00 -10.31 -1.39
N LYS A 79 -8.99 -10.95 -2.04
CA LYS A 79 -8.98 -12.39 -2.29
C LYS A 79 -8.82 -13.12 -0.94
N ASP A 80 -7.78 -13.94 -0.77
CA ASP A 80 -7.52 -14.62 0.50
C ASP A 80 -6.40 -13.93 1.29
N SER A 81 -6.12 -12.67 0.95
CA SER A 81 -5.06 -11.89 1.58
C SER A 81 -5.63 -10.74 2.39
N GLU A 82 -4.79 -10.18 3.26
CA GLU A 82 -5.12 -8.99 4.03
C GLU A 82 -4.15 -7.87 3.65
N VAL A 83 -4.68 -6.70 3.37
CA VAL A 83 -3.88 -5.54 2.99
C VAL A 83 -4.12 -4.42 4.01
N THR A 84 -3.09 -4.05 4.73
CA THR A 84 -3.14 -2.96 5.71
C THR A 84 -2.46 -1.75 5.11
N ILE A 85 -3.11 -0.58 5.22
CA ILE A 85 -2.54 0.67 4.74
C ILE A 85 -2.08 1.47 5.95
N LEU A 86 -0.77 1.70 6.03
CA LEU A 86 -0.16 2.37 7.16
C LEU A 86 0.37 3.73 6.74
N ASP A 87 -0.03 4.78 7.49
CA ASP A 87 0.45 6.13 7.23
C ASP A 87 1.81 6.32 7.88
N THR A 88 2.84 6.49 7.05
CA THR A 88 4.21 6.68 7.52
C THR A 88 4.66 8.13 7.44
N GLY A 89 3.75 9.03 7.05
CA GLY A 89 4.07 10.45 6.97
C GLY A 89 4.46 10.89 5.57
N LEU A 90 4.12 12.13 5.24
CA LEU A 90 4.33 12.66 3.89
C LEU A 90 5.81 12.76 3.51
N ASP A 91 6.62 13.27 4.41
CA ASP A 91 8.03 13.56 4.13
C ASP A 91 8.99 12.54 4.76
N THR A 92 8.47 11.41 5.21
CA THR A 92 9.31 10.40 5.84
C THR A 92 10.17 9.69 4.80
N MET A 93 11.47 9.57 5.08
CA MET A 93 12.39 8.86 4.21
C MET A 93 12.11 7.36 4.23
N THR A 94 12.57 6.66 3.19
CA THR A 94 12.33 5.22 3.06
C THR A 94 12.71 4.43 4.32
N GLY A 95 13.88 4.70 4.88
CA GLY A 95 14.30 4.00 6.10
C GLY A 95 13.37 4.24 7.27
N GLY A 96 12.87 5.48 7.39
CA GLY A 96 11.92 5.83 8.45
C GLY A 96 10.58 5.13 8.26
N ARG A 97 10.13 4.95 7.01
CA ARG A 97 8.88 4.26 6.74
C ARG A 97 8.98 2.80 7.16
N ILE A 98 10.09 2.16 6.84
CA ILE A 98 10.31 0.77 7.22
C ILE A 98 10.36 0.62 8.73
N LYS A 99 11.04 1.53 9.42
CA LYS A 99 11.11 1.51 10.87
C LYS A 99 9.73 1.61 11.50
N LYS A 100 8.90 2.54 11.01
CA LYS A 100 7.55 2.70 11.52
C LYS A 100 6.71 1.45 11.30
N ALA A 101 6.88 0.81 10.14
CA ALA A 101 6.16 -0.41 9.83
C ALA A 101 6.55 -1.55 10.76
N ILE A 102 7.84 -1.71 11.01
CA ILE A 102 8.33 -2.76 11.90
C ILE A 102 7.79 -2.55 13.31
N GLU A 103 7.76 -1.31 13.79
CA GLU A 103 7.21 -1.01 15.10
C GLU A 103 5.72 -1.34 15.17
N ALA A 104 5.00 -1.09 14.08
CA ALA A 104 3.55 -1.30 14.05
C ALA A 104 3.18 -2.79 13.99
N ILE A 105 4.02 -3.62 13.37
CA ILE A 105 3.70 -5.04 13.15
C ILE A 105 4.53 -5.98 14.01
N ASP A 106 5.34 -5.44 14.91
CA ASP A 106 6.28 -6.23 15.70
C ASP A 106 5.61 -7.36 16.46
N ASP A 107 4.46 -7.10 17.03
CA ASP A 107 3.75 -8.08 17.85
C ASP A 107 3.04 -9.16 17.04
N GLU A 108 3.00 -9.03 15.73
CA GLU A 108 2.32 -9.99 14.86
C GLU A 108 3.21 -11.15 14.45
N GLU A 109 4.49 -11.03 14.70
CA GLU A 109 5.41 -12.09 14.38
C GLU A 109 5.37 -13.18 15.42
#